data_9c721a2b653b62f6e2014707222d578b
#
_entry.id   9c721a2b653b62f6e2014707222d578b
#
_cell.length_a   1.000
_cell.length_b   1.000
_cell.length_c   1.000
_cell.angle_alpha   90.00
_cell.angle_beta   90.00
_cell.angle_gamma   90.00
#
_symmetry.space_group_name_H-M   'P 1'
#
loop_
_entity.id
_entity.type
_entity.pdbx_description
1 polymer ?
#
loop_
_entity_poly.entity_id
_entity_poly.type
_entity_poly.pdbx_seq_one_letter_code
_entity_poly.pdbx_strand_id
1 'polypeptide(L)'
;MAMKRWRSLQKTAQIRGKRHAISAEGSGSAGRDSRRNFRIKPVAGLMSDTIHTLSTTGMTPKRQIQSWIDGLTSLCGHFDVDPLEASSLEGRIDYTTVSRLKLCQIEVSQHRIAHTLARAKANEHPYIKIHFQTYGVSYFEQEGRHIEINPGDIIAYDVSCPHSIISPAFTRHDVVIVPKALLRDRGFPSQRMPACKLSAKTGTGRIAHDFVHATFDEAAKLSANSAVGVADSLIDLLLLPLREADTMFDRVGPEAMYVRAQFFIREHLRDPDLCIDQISAELGCSKRYLHMLFSERGTTVSDYIWQARLQNCRQELEAHAGKTITDVAFSWGFSSSSHFSRVFRKYFGVVPSSIHKGQQSAAAANEH
;
A
#
# COMPACT_ATOMS: atom_id res chain seq x y z
N MET A 1 4.08 15.88 -17.92
CA MET A 1 5.47 15.37 -17.97
C MET A 1 5.68 14.18 -17.02
N ALA A 2 5.28 14.22 -15.77
CA ALA A 2 5.45 13.16 -14.78
C ALA A 2 4.91 11.79 -15.24
N MET A 3 3.73 11.71 -15.81
CA MET A 3 3.12 10.44 -16.26
C MET A 3 3.88 9.75 -17.41
N LYS A 4 4.53 10.52 -18.33
CA LYS A 4 5.40 9.94 -19.37
C LYS A 4 6.68 9.35 -18.78
N ARG A 5 7.26 10.01 -17.77
CA ARG A 5 8.46 9.59 -17.07
C ARG A 5 8.16 8.35 -16.19
N TRP A 6 7.01 8.33 -15.53
CA TRP A 6 6.49 7.17 -14.79
C TRP A 6 6.36 5.93 -15.68
N ARG A 7 5.67 6.05 -16.84
CA ARG A 7 5.49 4.92 -17.79
C ARG A 7 6.81 4.40 -18.34
N SER A 8 7.80 5.27 -18.54
CA SER A 8 9.15 4.88 -18.98
C SER A 8 9.84 4.05 -17.90
N LEU A 9 9.83 4.51 -16.65
CA LEU A 9 10.45 3.82 -15.51
C LEU A 9 9.78 2.47 -15.21
N GLN A 10 8.45 2.38 -15.32
CA GLN A 10 7.72 1.11 -15.16
C GLN A 10 8.06 0.10 -16.26
N LYS A 11 8.17 0.53 -17.52
CA LYS A 11 8.55 -0.37 -18.63
C LYS A 11 9.93 -0.98 -18.39
N THR A 12 10.89 -0.19 -17.93
CA THR A 12 12.24 -0.66 -17.63
C THR A 12 12.22 -1.70 -16.51
N ALA A 13 11.45 -1.48 -15.44
CA ALA A 13 11.31 -2.40 -14.31
C ALA A 13 10.57 -3.70 -14.70
N GLN A 14 9.50 -3.62 -15.51
CA GLN A 14 8.76 -4.82 -15.96
C GLN A 14 9.56 -5.73 -16.89
N ILE A 15 10.43 -5.17 -17.74
CA ILE A 15 11.27 -5.95 -18.66
C ILE A 15 12.31 -6.77 -17.86
N ARG A 16 12.82 -6.26 -16.74
CA ARG A 16 13.77 -6.97 -15.87
C ARG A 16 13.12 -8.00 -14.97
N GLY A 17 11.95 -7.72 -14.40
CA GLY A 17 11.23 -8.69 -13.57
C GLY A 17 10.94 -9.99 -14.32
N LYS A 18 10.66 -9.93 -15.62
CA LYS A 18 10.52 -11.12 -16.48
C LYS A 18 11.84 -11.86 -16.75
N ARG A 19 12.98 -11.17 -16.78
CA ARG A 19 14.31 -11.80 -16.98
C ARG A 19 14.82 -12.53 -15.74
N HIS A 20 14.47 -12.05 -14.53
CA HIS A 20 14.84 -12.74 -13.29
C HIS A 20 13.97 -13.96 -12.97
N ALA A 21 12.71 -13.97 -13.42
CA ALA A 21 11.83 -15.14 -13.27
C ALA A 21 12.28 -16.33 -14.14
N ILE A 22 12.90 -16.06 -15.29
CA ILE A 22 13.36 -17.12 -16.24
C ILE A 22 14.71 -17.72 -15.84
N SER A 23 15.52 -17.05 -15.00
CA SER A 23 16.84 -17.54 -14.57
C SER A 23 16.85 -18.24 -13.19
N ALA A 24 15.71 -18.40 -12.54
CA ALA A 24 15.58 -19.06 -11.24
C ALA A 24 15.24 -20.56 -11.32
N GLU A 25 14.99 -21.11 -12.51
CA GLU A 25 14.70 -22.53 -12.72
C GLU A 25 15.96 -23.28 -13.20
N GLY A 26 16.94 -23.40 -12.36
CA GLY A 26 18.11 -24.22 -12.74
C GLY A 26 19.30 -24.08 -11.80
N SER A 27 19.24 -24.70 -10.66
CA SER A 27 20.36 -25.43 -10.02
C SER A 27 20.04 -25.72 -8.55
N GLY A 28 19.61 -26.94 -8.29
CA GLY A 28 19.61 -27.46 -6.92
C GLY A 28 21.01 -27.99 -6.59
N SER A 29 21.56 -27.59 -5.46
CA SER A 29 22.45 -28.43 -4.67
C SER A 29 22.54 -27.92 -3.23
N ALA A 30 22.46 -28.87 -2.32
CA ALA A 30 22.40 -28.69 -0.88
C ALA A 30 23.67 -28.07 -0.31
N GLY A 31 23.50 -27.07 0.56
CA GLY A 31 24.51 -26.58 1.47
C GLY A 31 23.85 -26.19 2.77
N ARG A 32 23.95 -27.05 3.81
CA ARG A 32 23.59 -26.72 5.17
C ARG A 32 24.51 -25.61 5.64
N ASP A 33 23.98 -24.46 5.95
CA ASP A 33 24.70 -23.53 6.82
C ASP A 33 23.74 -22.76 7.73
N SER A 34 24.11 -22.69 8.94
CA SER A 34 23.55 -22.14 10.17
C SER A 34 22.56 -20.97 9.98
N ARG A 35 21.27 -21.27 10.08
CA ARG A 35 20.22 -20.30 10.30
C ARG A 35 20.33 -19.75 11.74
N ARG A 36 21.00 -18.64 11.96
CA ARG A 36 20.66 -17.77 13.08
C ARG A 36 19.33 -17.08 12.76
N ASN A 37 18.26 -17.69 13.22
CA ASN A 37 16.94 -17.10 13.24
C ASN A 37 16.97 -15.82 14.07
N PHE A 38 16.97 -14.65 13.45
CA PHE A 38 16.53 -13.42 14.08
C PHE A 38 14.99 -13.49 14.23
N ARG A 39 14.55 -14.23 15.23
CA ARG A 39 13.21 -14.11 15.76
C ARG A 39 13.19 -12.86 16.63
N ILE A 40 12.72 -11.73 16.07
CA ILE A 40 12.22 -10.64 16.91
C ILE A 40 10.91 -11.14 17.50
N LYS A 41 10.95 -11.52 18.78
CA LYS A 41 9.74 -11.80 19.55
C LYS A 41 8.90 -10.52 19.59
N PRO A 42 7.55 -10.59 19.51
CA PRO A 42 6.71 -9.46 19.85
C PRO A 42 6.97 -9.12 21.31
N VAL A 43 7.59 -7.98 21.54
CA VAL A 43 7.86 -7.48 22.88
C VAL A 43 6.56 -6.88 23.41
N ALA A 44 5.84 -7.66 24.22
CA ALA A 44 4.99 -7.11 25.25
C ALA A 44 5.94 -6.57 26.35
N GLY A 45 5.99 -5.26 26.51
CA GLY A 45 6.77 -4.65 27.61
C GLY A 45 7.64 -3.49 27.11
N LEU A 46 7.26 -2.31 27.51
CA LEU A 46 8.02 -1.07 27.56
C LEU A 46 9.52 -1.30 27.68
N MET A 47 10.26 -1.04 26.62
CA MET A 47 11.67 -0.60 26.61
C MET A 47 12.10 -0.36 25.17
N SER A 48 12.37 0.88 24.81
CA SER A 48 13.10 1.19 23.60
C SER A 48 13.86 2.49 23.78
N ASP A 49 15.12 2.38 24.11
CA ASP A 49 15.97 3.55 24.31
C ASP A 49 17.16 3.51 23.34
N THR A 50 17.05 2.80 22.22
CA THR A 50 18.19 2.63 21.32
C THR A 50 17.79 2.88 19.88
N ILE A 51 18.56 3.68 19.16
CA ILE A 51 18.50 3.77 17.71
C ILE A 51 19.17 2.53 17.13
N HIS A 52 18.41 1.80 16.32
CA HIS A 52 18.90 0.65 15.58
C HIS A 52 19.29 1.05 14.16
N THR A 53 20.39 0.54 13.69
CA THR A 53 20.87 0.78 12.32
C THR A 53 20.87 -0.51 11.52
N LEU A 54 20.29 -0.44 10.31
CA LEU A 54 20.45 -1.42 9.25
C LEU A 54 21.23 -0.75 8.11
N SER A 55 22.33 -1.35 7.67
CA SER A 55 23.12 -0.86 6.54
C SER A 55 23.47 -2.00 5.61
N THR A 56 23.42 -1.74 4.32
CA THR A 56 23.86 -2.69 3.29
C THR A 56 25.30 -2.45 2.82
N THR A 57 25.98 -1.45 3.37
CA THR A 57 27.37 -1.09 3.02
C THR A 57 28.32 -2.26 3.26
N GLY A 58 29.21 -2.52 2.31
CA GLY A 58 30.19 -3.60 2.40
C GLY A 58 29.65 -5.01 2.14
N MET A 59 28.37 -5.16 1.81
CA MET A 59 27.76 -6.44 1.44
C MET A 59 27.87 -6.71 -0.06
N THR A 60 27.80 -7.99 -0.45
CA THR A 60 27.69 -8.35 -1.86
C THR A 60 26.31 -7.94 -2.41
N PRO A 61 26.15 -7.64 -3.72
CA PRO A 61 24.89 -7.14 -4.30
C PRO A 61 23.66 -7.98 -3.94
N LYS A 62 23.77 -9.30 -3.99
CA LYS A 62 22.68 -10.20 -3.62
C LYS A 62 22.30 -10.09 -2.14
N ARG A 63 23.30 -9.95 -1.26
CA ARG A 63 23.08 -9.75 0.18
C ARG A 63 22.49 -8.37 0.49
N GLN A 64 22.88 -7.34 -0.23
CA GLN A 64 22.33 -6.00 -0.08
C GLN A 64 20.81 -5.99 -0.29
N ILE A 65 20.35 -6.57 -1.40
CA ILE A 65 18.93 -6.64 -1.73
C ILE A 65 18.17 -7.47 -0.67
N GLN A 66 18.69 -8.63 -0.29
CA GLN A 66 18.03 -9.48 0.71
C GLN A 66 17.98 -8.80 2.07
N SER A 67 19.07 -8.20 2.54
CA SER A 67 19.13 -7.46 3.81
C SER A 67 18.16 -6.26 3.82
N TRP A 68 18.00 -5.58 2.67
CA TRP A 68 17.04 -4.49 2.52
C TRP A 68 15.59 -4.98 2.62
N ILE A 69 15.25 -6.09 1.94
CA ILE A 69 13.94 -6.73 2.04
C ILE A 69 13.64 -7.15 3.47
N ASP A 70 14.58 -7.79 4.16
CA ASP A 70 14.43 -8.25 5.54
C ASP A 70 14.22 -7.07 6.50
N GLY A 71 14.96 -5.96 6.29
CA GLY A 71 14.81 -4.72 7.05
C GLY A 71 13.44 -4.08 6.87
N LEU A 72 12.98 -3.91 5.64
CA LEU A 72 11.65 -3.38 5.36
C LEU A 72 10.55 -4.29 5.93
N THR A 73 10.72 -5.61 5.82
CA THR A 73 9.77 -6.59 6.37
C THR A 73 9.64 -6.48 7.87
N SER A 74 10.74 -6.25 8.59
CA SER A 74 10.71 -6.11 10.06
C SER A 74 10.05 -4.82 10.53
N LEU A 75 10.08 -3.79 9.70
CA LEU A 75 9.57 -2.45 10.04
C LEU A 75 8.10 -2.25 9.65
N CYS A 76 7.72 -2.61 8.45
CA CYS A 76 6.43 -2.19 7.89
C CYS A 76 5.77 -3.17 6.92
N GLY A 77 6.29 -4.41 6.81
CA GLY A 77 5.68 -5.45 5.98
C GLY A 77 6.50 -5.85 4.76
N HIS A 78 5.97 -6.80 3.99
CA HIS A 78 6.68 -7.44 2.89
C HIS A 78 6.64 -6.60 1.61
N PHE A 79 7.82 -6.37 1.01
CA PHE A 79 7.97 -5.66 -0.24
C PHE A 79 8.78 -6.47 -1.24
N ASP A 80 8.47 -6.30 -2.52
CA ASP A 80 9.36 -6.68 -3.61
C ASP A 80 10.29 -5.50 -3.88
N VAL A 81 11.60 -5.76 -3.99
CA VAL A 81 12.63 -4.73 -4.17
C VAL A 81 13.37 -4.97 -5.47
N ASP A 82 13.50 -3.92 -6.28
CA ASP A 82 14.22 -3.90 -7.56
C ASP A 82 15.24 -2.74 -7.53
N PRO A 83 16.55 -3.00 -7.66
CA PRO A 83 17.56 -1.95 -7.70
C PRO A 83 17.59 -1.15 -9.00
N LEU A 84 16.60 -1.34 -9.89
CA LEU A 84 16.48 -0.70 -11.21
C LEU A 84 17.67 -1.05 -12.12
N GLU A 85 18.38 -0.02 -12.62
CA GLU A 85 19.51 -0.21 -13.53
C GLU A 85 20.82 -0.60 -12.82
N ALA A 86 20.86 -0.47 -11.48
CA ALA A 86 22.02 -0.85 -10.69
C ALA A 86 22.06 -2.36 -10.46
N SER A 87 23.26 -2.90 -10.30
CA SER A 87 23.46 -4.29 -9.87
C SER A 87 23.44 -4.44 -8.35
N SER A 88 23.48 -3.33 -7.62
CA SER A 88 23.60 -3.26 -6.16
C SER A 88 22.59 -2.26 -5.57
N LEU A 89 22.29 -2.41 -4.29
CA LEU A 89 21.44 -1.51 -3.54
C LEU A 89 22.18 -1.08 -2.28
N GLU A 90 22.65 0.15 -2.25
CA GLU A 90 23.23 0.74 -1.06
C GLU A 90 22.18 1.54 -0.31
N GLY A 91 22.04 1.22 0.98
CA GLY A 91 21.06 1.90 1.80
C GLY A 91 21.36 1.76 3.29
N ARG A 92 20.80 2.69 4.05
CA ARG A 92 20.83 2.76 5.50
C ARG A 92 19.45 3.10 6.03
N ILE A 93 19.02 2.40 7.05
CA ILE A 93 17.83 2.69 7.83
C ILE A 93 18.26 2.80 9.28
N ASP A 94 18.13 4.00 9.84
CA ASP A 94 18.18 4.21 11.28
C ASP A 94 16.74 4.26 11.78
N TYR A 95 16.40 3.48 12.80
CA TYR A 95 15.05 3.42 13.31
C TYR A 95 15.01 3.28 14.82
N THR A 96 13.93 3.80 15.39
CA THR A 96 13.63 3.69 16.82
C THR A 96 12.13 3.53 17.03
N THR A 97 11.74 3.17 18.25
CA THR A 97 10.34 3.08 18.63
C THR A 97 10.10 4.05 19.79
N VAL A 98 9.17 4.97 19.63
CA VAL A 98 8.73 5.89 20.68
C VAL A 98 7.32 5.48 21.06
N SER A 99 7.17 4.82 22.20
CA SER A 99 5.92 4.18 22.62
C SER A 99 5.38 3.21 21.54
N ARG A 100 4.33 3.57 20.85
CA ARG A 100 3.67 2.75 19.83
C ARG A 100 4.00 3.17 18.38
N LEU A 101 4.82 4.22 18.21
CA LEU A 101 5.23 4.72 16.92
C LEU A 101 6.60 4.19 16.54
N LYS A 102 6.79 3.86 15.27
CA LYS A 102 8.13 3.62 14.72
C LYS A 102 8.55 4.84 13.89
N LEU A 103 9.72 5.36 14.19
CA LEU A 103 10.35 6.46 13.46
C LEU A 103 11.56 5.90 12.73
N CYS A 104 11.72 6.26 11.47
CA CYS A 104 12.83 5.80 10.63
C CYS A 104 13.42 6.97 9.87
N GLN A 105 14.75 7.01 9.76
CA GLN A 105 15.49 7.84 8.80
C GLN A 105 16.10 6.90 7.77
N ILE A 106 15.82 7.13 6.50
CA ILE A 106 16.17 6.22 5.42
C ILE A 106 16.98 6.95 4.36
N GLU A 107 18.12 6.40 4.04
CA GLU A 107 18.99 6.80 2.93
C GLU A 107 19.15 5.60 2.00
N VAL A 108 18.92 5.77 0.71
CA VAL A 108 18.99 4.64 -0.20
C VAL A 108 19.30 5.10 -1.63
N SER A 109 20.08 4.28 -2.34
CA SER A 109 20.36 4.44 -3.76
C SER A 109 19.10 4.22 -4.61
N GLN A 110 19.23 4.38 -5.91
CA GLN A 110 18.12 4.13 -6.84
C GLN A 110 17.49 2.74 -6.63
N HIS A 111 16.15 2.69 -6.56
CA HIS A 111 15.42 1.45 -6.37
C HIS A 111 13.92 1.61 -6.65
N ARG A 112 13.26 0.48 -6.77
CA ARG A 112 11.80 0.37 -6.71
C ARG A 112 11.44 -0.56 -5.58
N ILE A 113 10.45 -0.17 -4.77
CA ILE A 113 9.75 -1.07 -3.86
C ILE A 113 8.30 -1.22 -4.31
N ALA A 114 7.75 -2.41 -4.16
CA ALA A 114 6.36 -2.68 -4.47
C ALA A 114 5.72 -3.56 -3.38
N HIS A 115 4.59 -3.08 -2.85
CA HIS A 115 3.70 -3.86 -2.01
C HIS A 115 2.54 -4.35 -2.85
N THR A 116 2.66 -5.57 -3.37
CA THR A 116 1.69 -6.15 -4.29
C THR A 116 0.41 -6.60 -3.56
N LEU A 117 -0.67 -6.84 -4.30
CA LEU A 117 -1.92 -7.35 -3.72
C LEU A 117 -1.72 -8.67 -2.94
N ALA A 118 -0.84 -9.55 -3.41
CA ALA A 118 -0.49 -10.79 -2.72
C ALA A 118 0.19 -10.52 -1.37
N ARG A 119 1.09 -9.52 -1.32
CA ARG A 119 1.77 -9.09 -0.09
C ARG A 119 0.83 -8.36 0.86
N ALA A 120 -0.08 -7.53 0.33
CA ALA A 120 -1.08 -6.81 1.11
C ALA A 120 -2.04 -7.75 1.85
N LYS A 121 -2.48 -8.84 1.20
CA LYS A 121 -3.33 -9.87 1.82
C LYS A 121 -2.64 -10.65 2.95
N ALA A 122 -1.32 -10.78 2.89
CA ALA A 122 -0.52 -11.45 3.92
C ALA A 122 -0.13 -10.53 5.08
N ASN A 123 -0.44 -9.24 5.00
CA ASN A 123 -0.04 -8.25 5.98
C ASN A 123 -1.17 -8.03 6.99
N GLU A 124 -1.00 -8.54 8.22
CA GLU A 124 -1.99 -8.44 9.30
C GLU A 124 -1.96 -7.09 10.03
N HIS A 125 -1.07 -6.17 9.66
CA HIS A 125 -0.83 -4.96 10.44
C HIS A 125 -1.40 -3.71 9.78
N PRO A 126 -2.44 -3.11 10.35
CA PRO A 126 -3.06 -1.89 9.84
C PRO A 126 -2.25 -0.65 10.26
N TYR A 127 -1.35 -0.21 9.39
CA TYR A 127 -0.56 1.01 9.59
C TYR A 127 -0.86 2.07 8.53
N ILE A 128 -0.76 3.32 8.94
CA ILE A 128 -0.56 4.47 8.05
C ILE A 128 0.92 4.82 8.07
N LYS A 129 1.48 5.06 6.90
CA LYS A 129 2.85 5.53 6.72
C LYS A 129 2.84 7.00 6.33
N ILE A 130 3.60 7.80 7.06
CA ILE A 130 3.80 9.22 6.77
C ILE A 130 5.26 9.39 6.41
N HIS A 131 5.53 9.74 5.17
CA HIS A 131 6.84 9.82 4.57
C HIS A 131 7.16 11.30 4.24
N PHE A 132 8.23 11.81 4.77
CA PHE A 132 8.76 13.14 4.56
C PHE A 132 9.97 13.05 3.65
N GLN A 133 9.87 13.55 2.42
CA GLN A 133 10.99 13.54 1.48
C GLN A 133 11.94 14.69 1.82
N THR A 134 13.18 14.37 2.20
CA THR A 134 14.18 15.37 2.58
C THR A 134 15.19 15.63 1.47
N TYR A 135 15.51 14.60 0.66
CA TYR A 135 16.42 14.71 -0.47
C TYR A 135 16.02 13.78 -1.62
N GLY A 136 16.28 14.20 -2.86
CA GLY A 136 15.98 13.43 -4.07
C GLY A 136 14.50 13.43 -4.42
N VAL A 137 14.14 12.78 -5.51
CA VAL A 137 12.78 12.70 -6.03
C VAL A 137 12.33 11.24 -6.07
N SER A 138 11.11 10.99 -5.62
CA SER A 138 10.48 9.67 -5.70
C SER A 138 9.14 9.77 -6.43
N TYR A 139 8.69 8.67 -6.98
CA TYR A 139 7.40 8.53 -7.63
C TYR A 139 6.60 7.46 -6.90
N PHE A 140 5.45 7.85 -6.40
CA PHE A 140 4.54 6.97 -5.65
C PHE A 140 3.33 6.62 -6.51
N GLU A 141 2.88 5.37 -6.40
CA GLU A 141 1.65 4.90 -7.02
C GLU A 141 0.84 4.09 -6.04
N GLN A 142 -0.44 4.41 -5.90
CA GLN A 142 -1.43 3.63 -5.17
C GLN A 142 -2.80 3.84 -5.83
N GLU A 143 -3.49 2.75 -6.15
CA GLU A 143 -4.86 2.77 -6.70
C GLU A 143 -5.02 3.65 -7.96
N GLY A 144 -4.01 3.64 -8.82
CA GLY A 144 -4.01 4.42 -10.05
C GLY A 144 -3.68 5.91 -9.86
N ARG A 145 -3.43 6.36 -8.63
CA ARG A 145 -2.90 7.70 -8.36
C ARG A 145 -1.39 7.68 -8.50
N HIS A 146 -0.87 8.63 -9.25
CA HIS A 146 0.56 8.82 -9.45
C HIS A 146 0.97 10.14 -8.84
N ILE A 147 1.87 10.11 -7.87
CA ILE A 147 2.32 11.28 -7.12
C ILE A 147 3.84 11.39 -7.27
N GLU A 148 4.30 12.54 -7.74
CA GLU A 148 5.71 12.92 -7.69
C GLU A 148 6.00 13.56 -6.34
N ILE A 149 7.01 13.02 -5.63
CA ILE A 149 7.41 13.44 -4.28
C ILE A 149 8.76 14.15 -4.41
N ASN A 150 8.78 15.43 -4.09
CA ASN A 150 9.96 16.28 -4.14
C ASN A 150 10.45 16.61 -2.71
N PRO A 151 11.69 17.07 -2.52
CA PRO A 151 12.16 17.52 -1.22
C PRO A 151 11.22 18.56 -0.60
N GLY A 152 10.83 18.32 0.66
CA GLY A 152 9.84 19.09 1.40
C GLY A 152 8.39 18.70 1.13
N ASP A 153 8.14 17.62 0.40
CA ASP A 153 6.81 17.03 0.29
C ASP A 153 6.62 15.95 1.38
N ILE A 154 5.38 15.81 1.82
CA ILE A 154 4.92 14.71 2.67
C ILE A 154 3.99 13.85 1.84
N ILE A 155 4.08 12.54 1.98
CA ILE A 155 3.05 11.63 1.52
C ILE A 155 2.58 10.75 2.67
N ALA A 156 1.27 10.71 2.88
CA ALA A 156 0.65 9.81 3.83
C ALA A 156 -0.21 8.80 3.09
N TYR A 157 -0.10 7.52 3.44
CA TYR A 157 -0.78 6.45 2.74
C TYR A 157 -1.00 5.21 3.61
N ASP A 158 -1.98 4.42 3.20
CA ASP A 158 -2.34 3.15 3.84
C ASP A 158 -1.42 2.02 3.36
N VAL A 159 -0.63 1.45 4.27
CA VAL A 159 0.28 0.34 3.95
C VAL A 159 -0.48 -0.94 3.63
N SER A 160 -1.71 -1.12 4.12
CA SER A 160 -2.50 -2.31 3.81
C SER A 160 -3.00 -2.36 2.36
N CYS A 161 -2.87 -1.26 1.61
CA CYS A 161 -3.22 -1.18 0.21
C CYS A 161 -2.01 -1.41 -0.69
N PRO A 162 -2.17 -2.09 -1.84
CA PRO A 162 -1.11 -2.23 -2.82
C PRO A 162 -0.58 -0.86 -3.25
N HIS A 163 0.75 -0.73 -3.29
CA HIS A 163 1.41 0.50 -3.70
C HIS A 163 2.82 0.25 -4.21
N SER A 164 3.38 1.21 -4.92
CA SER A 164 4.78 1.19 -5.33
C SER A 164 5.45 2.56 -5.20
N ILE A 165 6.75 2.53 -4.88
CA ILE A 165 7.60 3.72 -4.85
C ILE A 165 8.79 3.45 -5.76
N ILE A 166 9.08 4.40 -6.64
CA ILE A 166 10.25 4.38 -7.52
C ILE A 166 11.11 5.59 -7.17
N SER A 167 12.33 5.36 -6.76
CA SER A 167 13.37 6.37 -6.57
C SER A 167 14.43 6.18 -7.64
N PRO A 168 14.46 7.00 -8.70
CA PRO A 168 15.38 6.80 -9.84
C PRO A 168 16.83 7.17 -9.53
N ALA A 169 17.09 7.78 -8.39
CA ALA A 169 18.41 8.17 -7.89
C ALA A 169 18.44 8.03 -6.37
N PHE A 170 19.56 8.40 -5.74
CA PHE A 170 19.68 8.45 -4.30
C PHE A 170 18.60 9.35 -3.67
N THR A 171 18.00 8.87 -2.58
CA THR A 171 16.99 9.59 -1.81
C THR A 171 17.25 9.50 -0.32
N ARG A 172 16.83 10.55 0.40
CA ARG A 172 16.75 10.56 1.86
C ARG A 172 15.34 10.98 2.27
N HIS A 173 14.81 10.28 3.27
CA HIS A 173 13.47 10.57 3.78
C HIS A 173 13.28 10.06 5.20
N ASP A 174 12.45 10.78 5.96
CA ASP A 174 12.01 10.37 7.28
C ASP A 174 10.65 9.68 7.17
N VAL A 175 10.41 8.69 8.01
CA VAL A 175 9.17 7.91 7.97
C VAL A 175 8.64 7.73 9.39
N VAL A 176 7.35 8.02 9.56
CA VAL A 176 6.60 7.65 10.76
C VAL A 176 5.59 6.56 10.40
N ILE A 177 5.63 5.44 11.13
CA ILE A 177 4.70 4.32 10.98
C ILE A 177 3.74 4.38 12.16
N VAL A 178 2.47 4.67 11.86
CA VAL A 178 1.42 4.92 12.85
C VAL A 178 0.38 3.80 12.79
N PRO A 179 0.13 3.06 13.87
CA PRO A 179 -1.00 2.12 13.94
C PRO A 179 -2.33 2.84 13.69
N LYS A 180 -3.17 2.31 12.80
CA LYS A 180 -4.49 2.91 12.48
C LYS A 180 -5.38 3.09 13.71
N ALA A 181 -5.26 2.21 14.70
CA ALA A 181 -6.01 2.32 15.94
C ALA A 181 -5.79 3.68 16.63
N LEU A 182 -4.54 4.17 16.67
CA LEU A 182 -4.20 5.44 17.31
C LEU A 182 -4.82 6.66 16.62
N LEU A 183 -5.04 6.57 15.31
CA LEU A 183 -5.72 7.62 14.53
C LEU A 183 -7.23 7.56 14.77
N ARG A 184 -7.81 6.36 14.82
CA ARG A 184 -9.24 6.17 15.13
C ARG A 184 -9.60 6.67 16.52
N ASP A 185 -8.77 6.39 17.52
CA ASP A 185 -8.95 6.85 18.91
C ASP A 185 -9.02 8.38 18.99
N ARG A 186 -8.49 9.08 17.97
CA ARG A 186 -8.53 10.55 17.81
C ARG A 186 -9.60 11.04 16.82
N GLY A 187 -10.53 10.17 16.45
CA GLY A 187 -11.63 10.50 15.54
C GLY A 187 -11.20 10.72 14.08
N PHE A 188 -9.99 10.26 13.69
CA PHE A 188 -9.57 10.33 12.29
C PHE A 188 -10.03 9.08 11.52
N PRO A 189 -10.70 9.22 10.37
CA PRO A 189 -11.21 8.10 9.59
C PRO A 189 -10.05 7.35 8.94
N SER A 190 -9.53 6.35 9.66
CA SER A 190 -8.31 5.62 9.25
C SER A 190 -8.60 4.25 8.64
N GLN A 191 -9.87 3.90 8.36
CA GLN A 191 -10.18 2.57 7.82
C GLN A 191 -9.47 2.33 6.49
N ARG A 192 -9.43 3.35 5.62
CA ARG A 192 -8.59 3.34 4.41
C ARG A 192 -8.33 4.76 3.95
N MET A 193 -7.18 5.27 4.26
CA MET A 193 -6.78 6.61 3.88
C MET A 193 -6.21 6.58 2.45
N PRO A 194 -6.80 7.30 1.48
CA PRO A 194 -6.20 7.42 0.18
C PRO A 194 -4.86 8.17 0.29
N ALA A 195 -3.89 7.80 -0.55
CA ALA A 195 -2.63 8.50 -0.58
C ALA A 195 -2.84 10.00 -0.80
N CYS A 196 -2.32 10.80 0.12
CA CYS A 196 -2.39 12.26 0.04
C CYS A 196 -1.00 12.89 0.09
N LYS A 197 -0.82 13.93 -0.74
CA LYS A 197 0.39 14.74 -0.79
C LYS A 197 0.17 16.04 -0.04
N LEU A 198 1.09 16.34 0.87
CA LEU A 198 1.08 17.51 1.74
C LEU A 198 2.43 18.23 1.62
N SER A 199 2.57 19.39 2.24
CA SER A 199 3.81 20.14 2.27
C SER A 199 4.43 20.16 3.68
N ALA A 200 5.73 19.86 3.76
CA ALA A 200 6.55 20.07 4.95
C ALA A 200 7.34 21.39 4.90
N LYS A 201 7.09 22.26 3.91
CA LYS A 201 7.86 23.50 3.75
C LYS A 201 7.36 24.62 4.65
N THR A 202 6.08 24.62 4.97
CA THR A 202 5.40 25.67 5.75
C THR A 202 4.26 25.09 6.57
N GLY A 203 3.74 25.87 7.53
CA GLY A 203 2.53 25.58 8.29
C GLY A 203 2.64 24.33 9.17
N THR A 204 1.52 23.66 9.34
CA THR A 204 1.38 22.49 10.21
C THR A 204 2.27 21.34 9.79
N GLY A 205 2.46 21.14 8.48
CA GLY A 205 3.35 20.11 7.95
C GLY A 205 4.82 20.34 8.29
N ARG A 206 5.28 21.59 8.31
CA ARG A 206 6.64 21.94 8.74
C ARG A 206 6.82 21.69 10.24
N ILE A 207 5.88 22.10 11.06
CA ILE A 207 5.92 21.88 12.51
C ILE A 207 5.94 20.37 12.81
N ALA A 208 5.08 19.60 12.13
CA ALA A 208 5.04 18.15 12.30
C ALA A 208 6.38 17.50 11.91
N HIS A 209 6.99 17.91 10.80
CA HIS A 209 8.30 17.38 10.35
C HIS A 209 9.42 17.70 11.34
N ASP A 210 9.51 18.96 11.77
CA ASP A 210 10.55 19.38 12.72
C ASP A 210 10.41 18.64 14.07
N PHE A 211 9.16 18.36 14.49
CA PHE A 211 8.91 17.59 15.71
C PHE A 211 9.23 16.11 15.53
N VAL A 212 8.97 15.51 14.36
CA VAL A 212 9.41 14.14 14.02
C VAL A 212 10.92 14.02 14.14
N HIS A 213 11.64 14.97 13.53
CA HIS A 213 13.12 14.97 13.53
C HIS A 213 13.67 15.11 14.96
N ALA A 214 13.19 16.10 15.71
CA ALA A 214 13.58 16.30 17.12
C ALA A 214 13.25 15.07 18.00
N THR A 215 12.09 14.44 17.76
CA THR A 215 11.70 13.24 18.50
C THR A 215 12.64 12.06 18.18
N PHE A 216 13.06 11.90 16.92
CA PHE A 216 14.01 10.86 16.53
C PHE A 216 15.36 11.06 17.21
N ASP A 217 15.90 12.28 17.18
CA ASP A 217 17.22 12.61 17.74
C ASP A 217 17.28 12.45 19.27
N GLU A 218 16.17 12.70 19.95
CA GLU A 218 16.09 12.64 21.42
C GLU A 218 15.49 11.32 21.94
N ALA A 219 15.04 10.41 21.05
CA ALA A 219 14.31 9.21 21.42
C ALA A 219 15.02 8.36 22.50
N ALA A 220 16.35 8.19 22.37
CA ALA A 220 17.15 7.40 23.30
C ALA A 220 17.28 8.01 24.72
N LYS A 221 16.90 9.29 24.89
CA LYS A 221 16.97 10.03 26.16
C LYS A 221 15.61 10.12 26.86
N LEU A 222 14.54 9.70 26.20
CA LEU A 222 13.19 9.77 26.75
C LEU A 222 12.98 8.68 27.81
N SER A 223 12.43 9.06 28.97
CA SER A 223 11.88 8.06 29.90
C SER A 223 10.64 7.38 29.30
N ALA A 224 10.29 6.20 29.76
CA ALA A 224 9.12 5.48 29.29
C ALA A 224 7.82 6.32 29.40
N ASN A 225 7.65 7.07 30.49
CA ASN A 225 6.49 7.94 30.65
C ASN A 225 6.53 9.14 29.70
N SER A 226 7.69 9.76 29.52
CA SER A 226 7.87 10.87 28.57
C SER A 226 7.65 10.42 27.12
N ALA A 227 8.10 9.21 26.76
CA ALA A 227 7.91 8.63 25.44
C ALA A 227 6.42 8.47 25.06
N VAL A 228 5.55 8.13 26.02
CA VAL A 228 4.09 8.08 25.78
C VAL A 228 3.56 9.48 25.46
N GLY A 229 3.85 10.48 26.28
CA GLY A 229 3.38 11.86 26.06
C GLY A 229 3.91 12.46 24.75
N VAL A 230 5.19 12.21 24.42
CA VAL A 230 5.79 12.67 23.15
C VAL A 230 5.12 11.99 21.96
N ALA A 231 4.87 10.66 22.02
CA ALA A 231 4.18 9.93 20.97
C ALA A 231 2.76 10.44 20.74
N ASP A 232 2.01 10.72 21.82
CA ASP A 232 0.66 11.27 21.73
C ASP A 232 0.66 12.66 21.09
N SER A 233 1.57 13.55 21.52
CA SER A 233 1.76 14.88 20.92
C SER A 233 2.15 14.80 19.44
N LEU A 234 3.03 13.84 19.10
CA LEU A 234 3.45 13.62 17.72
C LEU A 234 2.28 13.21 16.83
N ILE A 235 1.43 12.29 17.29
CA ILE A 235 0.24 11.87 16.54
C ILE A 235 -0.70 13.07 16.32
N ASP A 236 -0.92 13.89 17.37
CA ASP A 236 -1.80 15.05 17.26
C ASP A 236 -1.25 16.09 16.27
N LEU A 237 0.06 16.33 16.27
CA LEU A 237 0.71 17.19 15.28
C LEU A 237 0.64 16.63 13.86
N LEU A 238 0.83 15.31 13.68
CA LEU A 238 0.72 14.66 12.37
C LEU A 238 -0.71 14.71 11.83
N LEU A 239 -1.72 14.71 12.70
CA LEU A 239 -3.12 14.83 12.30
C LEU A 239 -3.49 16.22 11.77
N LEU A 240 -2.79 17.30 12.17
CA LEU A 240 -3.12 18.64 11.70
C LEU A 240 -3.05 18.78 10.17
N PRO A 241 -1.91 18.52 9.50
CA PRO A 241 -1.85 18.61 8.05
C PRO A 241 -2.74 17.57 7.36
N LEU A 242 -2.99 16.42 7.97
CA LEU A 242 -3.90 15.41 7.43
C LEU A 242 -5.36 15.88 7.46
N ARG A 243 -5.80 16.53 8.54
CA ARG A 243 -7.14 17.13 8.66
C ARG A 243 -7.32 18.34 7.76
N GLU A 244 -6.29 19.17 7.61
CA GLU A 244 -6.30 20.28 6.64
C GLU A 244 -6.48 19.75 5.22
N ALA A 245 -5.79 18.66 4.86
CA ALA A 245 -5.99 18.01 3.58
C ALA A 245 -7.39 17.40 3.45
N ASP A 246 -7.92 16.76 4.48
CA ASP A 246 -9.25 16.16 4.47
C ASP A 246 -10.33 17.23 4.28
N THR A 247 -10.22 18.37 4.95
CA THR A 247 -11.12 19.53 4.71
C THR A 247 -10.95 20.15 3.33
N MET A 248 -9.75 20.08 2.74
CA MET A 248 -9.53 20.46 1.35
C MET A 248 -10.11 19.40 0.40
N PHE A 249 -10.06 18.11 0.75
CA PHE A 249 -10.73 17.05 0.00
C PHE A 249 -12.26 17.16 0.07
N ASP A 250 -12.83 17.60 1.19
CA ASP A 250 -14.26 17.92 1.28
C ASP A 250 -14.66 19.15 0.43
N ARG A 251 -13.74 20.07 0.18
CA ARG A 251 -13.85 21.17 -0.79
C ARG A 251 -13.41 20.81 -2.20
N VAL A 252 -12.80 19.65 -2.39
CA VAL A 252 -12.28 19.19 -3.68
C VAL A 252 -13.45 18.69 -4.52
N GLY A 253 -13.52 19.22 -5.71
CA GLY A 253 -14.59 19.06 -6.67
C GLY A 253 -14.93 17.63 -7.09
N PRO A 254 -15.73 17.48 -8.14
CA PRO A 254 -16.34 16.22 -8.59
C PRO A 254 -15.39 15.03 -8.71
N GLU A 255 -14.10 15.28 -9.03
CA GLU A 255 -13.11 14.22 -9.24
C GLU A 255 -12.75 13.46 -7.95
N ALA A 256 -12.51 14.18 -6.86
CA ALA A 256 -12.15 13.52 -5.60
C ALA A 256 -13.34 12.79 -4.98
N MET A 257 -14.54 13.35 -5.07
CA MET A 257 -15.75 12.67 -4.61
C MET A 257 -16.00 11.39 -5.42
N TYR A 258 -15.77 11.41 -6.73
CA TYR A 258 -15.86 10.21 -7.56
C TYR A 258 -14.85 9.13 -7.13
N VAL A 259 -13.60 9.51 -6.86
CA VAL A 259 -12.58 8.59 -6.36
C VAL A 259 -12.97 8.01 -4.99
N ARG A 260 -13.48 8.83 -4.06
CA ARG A 260 -13.99 8.37 -2.75
C ARG A 260 -15.14 7.36 -2.93
N ALA A 261 -16.07 7.64 -3.86
CA ALA A 261 -17.18 6.75 -4.17
C ALA A 261 -16.72 5.41 -4.75
N GLN A 262 -15.81 5.44 -5.72
CA GLN A 262 -15.21 4.23 -6.29
C GLN A 262 -14.54 3.37 -5.21
N PHE A 263 -13.89 4.05 -4.31
CA PHE A 263 -13.18 3.44 -3.22
C PHE A 263 -14.13 2.73 -2.25
N PHE A 264 -15.13 3.46 -1.71
CA PHE A 264 -16.15 2.88 -0.84
C PHE A 264 -16.82 1.67 -1.48
N ILE A 265 -17.15 1.77 -2.78
CA ILE A 265 -17.75 0.66 -3.53
C ILE A 265 -16.84 -0.57 -3.52
N ARG A 266 -15.55 -0.41 -3.81
CA ARG A 266 -14.59 -1.55 -3.87
C ARG A 266 -14.46 -2.27 -2.54
N GLU A 267 -14.50 -1.54 -1.43
CA GLU A 267 -14.44 -2.12 -0.09
C GLU A 267 -15.66 -2.95 0.25
N HIS A 268 -16.82 -2.54 -0.26
CA HIS A 268 -18.11 -3.15 0.09
C HIS A 268 -18.67 -4.04 -1.02
N LEU A 269 -17.86 -4.41 -2.03
CA LEU A 269 -18.30 -5.25 -3.15
C LEU A 269 -18.89 -6.60 -2.73
N ARG A 270 -18.47 -7.12 -1.59
CA ARG A 270 -18.96 -8.40 -1.03
C ARG A 270 -20.29 -8.26 -0.29
N ASP A 271 -20.66 -7.05 0.08
CA ASP A 271 -21.97 -6.77 0.68
C ASP A 271 -23.05 -6.85 -0.41
N PRO A 272 -23.98 -7.82 -0.35
CA PRO A 272 -25.04 -7.96 -1.34
C PRO A 272 -25.99 -6.76 -1.37
N ASP A 273 -26.13 -6.04 -0.23
CA ASP A 273 -27.02 -4.91 -0.05
C ASP A 273 -26.39 -3.58 -0.44
N LEU A 274 -25.12 -3.58 -0.90
CA LEU A 274 -24.44 -2.38 -1.35
C LEU A 274 -25.25 -1.63 -2.40
N CYS A 275 -25.68 -0.43 -2.05
CA CYS A 275 -26.51 0.43 -2.88
C CYS A 275 -26.09 1.90 -2.78
N ILE A 276 -26.65 2.73 -3.66
CA ILE A 276 -26.34 4.17 -3.71
C ILE A 276 -26.72 4.90 -2.41
N ASP A 277 -27.68 4.38 -1.66
CA ASP A 277 -28.10 4.95 -0.37
C ASP A 277 -27.00 4.85 0.67
N GLN A 278 -26.39 3.69 0.80
CA GLN A 278 -25.25 3.48 1.70
C GLN A 278 -24.07 4.35 1.28
N ILE A 279 -23.75 4.40 -0.03
CA ILE A 279 -22.66 5.22 -0.55
C ILE A 279 -22.88 6.70 -0.26
N SER A 280 -24.10 7.20 -0.49
CA SER A 280 -24.44 8.60 -0.26
C SER A 280 -24.40 8.99 1.21
N ALA A 281 -24.87 8.12 2.09
CA ALA A 281 -24.82 8.32 3.54
C ALA A 281 -23.40 8.38 4.07
N GLU A 282 -22.54 7.43 3.65
CA GLU A 282 -21.15 7.37 4.07
C GLU A 282 -20.32 8.56 3.57
N LEU A 283 -20.56 8.98 2.34
CA LEU A 283 -19.79 10.08 1.74
C LEU A 283 -20.37 11.47 2.08
N GLY A 284 -21.47 11.54 2.80
CA GLY A 284 -22.12 12.81 3.17
C GLY A 284 -22.61 13.62 1.96
N CYS A 285 -22.98 12.95 0.85
CA CYS A 285 -23.39 13.62 -0.38
C CYS A 285 -24.77 13.13 -0.87
N SER A 286 -25.41 13.89 -1.76
CA SER A 286 -26.72 13.47 -2.30
C SER A 286 -26.56 12.37 -3.36
N LYS A 287 -27.56 11.46 -3.46
CA LYS A 287 -27.64 10.45 -4.54
C LYS A 287 -27.58 11.10 -5.92
N ARG A 288 -28.24 12.26 -6.11
CA ARG A 288 -28.21 13.03 -7.35
C ARG A 288 -26.79 13.43 -7.74
N TYR A 289 -25.99 13.83 -6.76
CA TYR A 289 -24.59 14.20 -6.99
C TYR A 289 -23.75 12.98 -7.40
N LEU A 290 -23.92 11.83 -6.75
CA LEU A 290 -23.28 10.58 -7.15
C LEU A 290 -23.67 10.16 -8.56
N HIS A 291 -24.96 10.21 -8.91
CA HIS A 291 -25.41 9.92 -10.26
C HIS A 291 -24.77 10.83 -11.30
N MET A 292 -24.67 12.13 -11.01
CA MET A 292 -23.97 13.09 -11.89
C MET A 292 -22.49 12.71 -12.07
N LEU A 293 -21.78 12.44 -10.98
CA LEU A 293 -20.36 12.09 -11.02
C LEU A 293 -20.04 10.86 -11.88
N PHE A 294 -20.88 9.83 -11.79
CA PHE A 294 -20.71 8.61 -12.58
C PHE A 294 -21.17 8.81 -14.02
N SER A 295 -22.25 9.55 -14.26
CA SER A 295 -22.76 9.82 -15.62
C SER A 295 -21.82 10.66 -16.47
N GLU A 296 -21.12 11.65 -15.89
CA GLU A 296 -20.07 12.42 -16.56
C GLU A 296 -18.92 11.55 -17.07
N ARG A 297 -18.79 10.32 -16.54
CA ARG A 297 -17.78 9.33 -16.93
C ARG A 297 -18.35 8.16 -17.73
N GLY A 298 -19.58 8.32 -18.23
CA GLY A 298 -20.22 7.35 -19.11
C GLY A 298 -20.69 6.08 -18.44
N THR A 299 -20.88 6.06 -17.10
CA THR A 299 -21.34 4.91 -16.34
C THR A 299 -22.41 5.30 -15.30
N THR A 300 -23.04 4.30 -14.68
CA THR A 300 -23.89 4.51 -13.51
C THR A 300 -23.22 3.92 -12.27
N VAL A 301 -23.64 4.34 -11.07
CA VAL A 301 -23.16 3.75 -9.81
C VAL A 301 -23.39 2.25 -9.79
N SER A 302 -24.59 1.82 -10.22
CA SER A 302 -24.96 0.39 -10.26
C SER A 302 -24.11 -0.39 -11.28
N ASP A 303 -23.89 0.15 -12.48
CA ASP A 303 -23.04 -0.51 -13.49
C ASP A 303 -21.59 -0.63 -13.00
N TYR A 304 -21.09 0.40 -12.33
CA TYR A 304 -19.75 0.36 -11.74
C TYR A 304 -19.62 -0.74 -10.68
N ILE A 305 -20.61 -0.88 -9.78
CA ILE A 305 -20.64 -1.96 -8.77
C ILE A 305 -20.64 -3.32 -9.46
N TRP A 306 -21.51 -3.52 -10.45
CA TRP A 306 -21.61 -4.79 -11.16
C TRP A 306 -20.36 -5.13 -11.94
N GLN A 307 -19.77 -4.18 -12.63
CA GLN A 307 -18.50 -4.37 -13.36
C GLN A 307 -17.36 -4.75 -12.41
N ALA A 308 -17.24 -4.06 -11.29
CA ALA A 308 -16.22 -4.36 -10.30
C ALA A 308 -16.41 -5.76 -9.67
N ARG A 309 -17.64 -6.17 -9.37
CA ARG A 309 -17.94 -7.54 -8.90
C ARG A 309 -17.56 -8.59 -9.93
N LEU A 310 -17.94 -8.39 -11.19
CA LEU A 310 -17.64 -9.32 -12.28
C LEU A 310 -16.13 -9.48 -12.50
N GLN A 311 -15.35 -8.39 -12.44
CA GLN A 311 -13.89 -8.44 -12.57
C GLN A 311 -13.24 -9.24 -11.45
N ASN A 312 -13.69 -9.03 -10.20
CA ASN A 312 -13.19 -9.81 -9.06
C ASN A 312 -13.59 -11.29 -9.13
N CYS A 313 -14.83 -11.59 -9.53
CA CYS A 313 -15.25 -12.97 -9.77
C CYS A 313 -14.36 -13.65 -10.82
N ARG A 314 -14.07 -12.97 -11.93
CA ARG A 314 -13.20 -13.50 -12.97
C ARG A 314 -11.80 -13.79 -12.43
N GLN A 315 -11.20 -12.84 -11.71
CA GLN A 315 -9.88 -13.04 -11.11
C GLN A 315 -9.85 -14.20 -10.11
N GLU A 316 -10.93 -14.36 -9.31
CA GLU A 316 -11.01 -15.45 -8.35
C GLU A 316 -11.22 -16.81 -9.04
N LEU A 317 -12.00 -16.86 -10.12
CA LEU A 317 -12.16 -18.06 -10.96
C LEU A 317 -10.86 -18.45 -11.69
N GLU A 318 -10.05 -17.46 -12.08
CA GLU A 318 -8.72 -17.66 -12.68
C GLU A 318 -7.66 -18.07 -11.65
N ALA A 319 -7.82 -17.74 -10.36
CA ALA A 319 -6.80 -17.97 -9.33
C ALA A 319 -7.01 -19.26 -8.50
N HIS A 320 -8.24 -19.78 -8.39
CA HIS A 320 -8.58 -20.83 -7.44
C HIS A 320 -9.38 -21.98 -8.09
N ALA A 321 -8.71 -23.10 -8.39
CA ALA A 321 -9.32 -24.31 -8.96
C ALA A 321 -10.29 -25.06 -8.00
N GLY A 322 -10.37 -24.67 -6.71
CA GLY A 322 -11.11 -25.43 -5.69
C GLY A 322 -12.49 -24.86 -5.31
N LYS A 323 -12.86 -23.65 -5.79
CA LYS A 323 -14.16 -23.04 -5.46
C LYS A 323 -15.16 -23.25 -6.59
N THR A 324 -16.44 -23.51 -6.26
CA THR A 324 -17.48 -23.58 -7.28
C THR A 324 -17.80 -22.19 -7.85
N ILE A 325 -18.26 -22.14 -9.09
CA ILE A 325 -18.71 -20.88 -9.74
C ILE A 325 -19.78 -20.19 -8.90
N THR A 326 -20.64 -20.97 -8.26
CA THR A 326 -21.71 -20.46 -7.38
C THR A 326 -21.16 -19.83 -6.11
N ASP A 327 -20.18 -20.45 -5.46
CA ASP A 327 -19.54 -19.90 -4.26
C ASP A 327 -18.82 -18.60 -4.58
N VAL A 328 -18.11 -18.53 -5.70
CA VAL A 328 -17.45 -17.29 -6.14
C VAL A 328 -18.49 -16.20 -6.40
N ALA A 329 -19.58 -16.50 -7.11
CA ALA A 329 -20.63 -15.51 -7.38
C ALA A 329 -21.24 -14.96 -6.08
N PHE A 330 -21.61 -15.83 -5.14
CA PHE A 330 -22.22 -15.42 -3.87
C PHE A 330 -21.23 -14.66 -2.96
N SER A 331 -19.95 -15.05 -2.96
CA SER A 331 -18.93 -14.32 -2.19
C SER A 331 -18.68 -12.89 -2.67
N TRP A 332 -19.12 -12.56 -3.87
CA TRP A 332 -19.04 -11.21 -4.46
C TRP A 332 -20.41 -10.52 -4.57
N GLY A 333 -21.37 -10.91 -3.73
CA GLY A 333 -22.65 -10.22 -3.58
C GLY A 333 -23.67 -10.46 -4.70
N PHE A 334 -23.52 -11.56 -5.47
CA PHE A 334 -24.61 -12.00 -6.36
C PHE A 334 -25.60 -12.87 -5.57
N SER A 335 -26.88 -12.59 -5.73
CA SER A 335 -27.95 -13.36 -5.07
C SER A 335 -28.45 -14.55 -5.91
N SER A 336 -28.01 -14.68 -7.18
CA SER A 336 -28.44 -15.74 -8.10
C SER A 336 -27.32 -16.12 -9.06
N SER A 337 -27.01 -17.42 -9.12
CA SER A 337 -26.02 -17.98 -10.07
C SER A 337 -26.46 -17.85 -11.52
N SER A 338 -27.77 -17.93 -11.80
CA SER A 338 -28.32 -17.74 -13.14
C SER A 338 -28.20 -16.29 -13.60
N HIS A 339 -28.46 -15.33 -12.72
CA HIS A 339 -28.25 -13.91 -12.98
C HIS A 339 -26.76 -13.63 -13.21
N PHE A 340 -25.89 -14.13 -12.34
CA PHE A 340 -24.43 -14.01 -12.49
C PHE A 340 -23.95 -14.51 -13.85
N SER A 341 -24.31 -15.74 -14.24
CA SER A 341 -23.84 -16.35 -15.50
C SER A 341 -24.28 -15.53 -16.72
N ARG A 342 -25.49 -14.98 -16.71
CA ARG A 342 -26.03 -14.14 -17.79
C ARG A 342 -25.25 -12.81 -17.91
N VAL A 343 -25.06 -12.09 -16.80
CA VAL A 343 -24.34 -10.81 -16.83
C VAL A 343 -22.85 -11.00 -17.08
N PHE A 344 -22.25 -12.06 -16.57
CA PHE A 344 -20.86 -12.41 -16.84
C PHE A 344 -20.62 -12.66 -18.33
N ARG A 345 -21.48 -13.47 -18.98
CA ARG A 345 -21.41 -13.70 -20.43
C ARG A 345 -21.64 -12.40 -21.23
N LYS A 346 -22.57 -11.57 -20.79
CA LYS A 346 -22.82 -10.27 -21.45
C LYS A 346 -21.61 -9.35 -21.38
N TYR A 347 -20.89 -9.36 -20.26
CA TYR A 347 -19.75 -8.47 -20.02
C TYR A 347 -18.43 -8.97 -20.63
N PHE A 348 -18.14 -10.28 -20.48
CA PHE A 348 -16.87 -10.86 -20.94
C PHE A 348 -16.97 -11.63 -22.27
N GLY A 349 -18.16 -11.82 -22.83
CA GLY A 349 -18.37 -12.60 -24.05
C GLY A 349 -18.27 -14.12 -23.87
N VAL A 350 -17.84 -14.58 -22.69
CA VAL A 350 -17.63 -16.01 -22.36
C VAL A 350 -18.41 -16.42 -21.11
N VAL A 351 -18.71 -17.71 -20.98
CA VAL A 351 -19.41 -18.20 -19.78
C VAL A 351 -18.40 -18.47 -18.65
N PRO A 352 -18.78 -18.31 -17.35
CA PRO A 352 -17.88 -18.56 -16.23
C PRO A 352 -17.24 -19.94 -16.23
N SER A 353 -17.97 -20.96 -16.69
CA SER A 353 -17.48 -22.35 -16.77
C SER A 353 -16.34 -22.56 -17.76
N SER A 354 -16.19 -21.72 -18.77
CA SER A 354 -15.08 -21.83 -19.71
C SER A 354 -13.75 -21.39 -19.08
N ILE A 355 -13.80 -20.43 -18.17
CA ILE A 355 -12.63 -19.96 -17.43
C ILE A 355 -12.23 -21.00 -16.38
N HIS A 356 -13.19 -21.55 -15.65
CA HIS A 356 -12.97 -22.55 -14.61
C HIS A 356 -12.42 -23.89 -15.15
N LYS A 357 -12.89 -24.36 -16.33
CA LYS A 357 -12.42 -25.60 -16.97
C LYS A 357 -11.00 -25.47 -17.54
N GLY A 358 -10.62 -24.30 -18.02
CA GLY A 358 -9.26 -24.05 -18.52
C GLY A 358 -8.17 -24.28 -17.47
N GLN A 359 -8.48 -24.08 -16.20
CA GLN A 359 -7.53 -24.31 -15.10
C GLN A 359 -7.51 -25.76 -14.60
N GLN A 360 -8.64 -26.47 -14.60
CA GLN A 360 -8.68 -27.89 -14.25
C GLN A 360 -7.85 -28.72 -15.23
N SER A 361 -7.85 -28.34 -16.51
CA SER A 361 -7.04 -28.98 -17.54
C SER A 361 -5.55 -28.68 -17.41
N ALA A 362 -5.18 -27.46 -16.96
CA ALA A 362 -3.79 -27.07 -16.75
C ALA A 362 -3.21 -27.66 -15.45
N ALA A 363 -4.00 -27.79 -14.39
CA ALA A 363 -3.60 -28.44 -13.14
C ALA A 363 -3.37 -29.96 -13.32
N ALA A 364 -4.24 -30.65 -14.09
CA ALA A 364 -4.08 -32.05 -14.38
C ALA A 364 -2.89 -32.36 -15.33
N ALA A 365 -2.46 -31.39 -16.13
CA ALA A 365 -1.28 -31.52 -17.00
C ALA A 365 0.07 -31.32 -16.26
N ASN A 366 0.05 -30.74 -15.07
CA ASN A 366 1.26 -30.53 -14.23
C ASN A 366 1.48 -31.65 -13.18
N GLU A 367 0.57 -32.61 -13.07
CA GLU A 367 0.69 -33.77 -12.17
C GLU A 367 1.14 -35.07 -12.91
N HIS A 368 1.52 -34.96 -14.17
CA HIS A 368 2.13 -36.04 -14.98
C HIS A 368 3.49 -35.58 -15.48
#